data_9c847948e38a12f94988c939ece884cf
#
_entry.id   9c847948e38a12f94988c939ece884cf
#
_cell.length_a   1.000
_cell.length_b   1.000
_cell.length_c   1.000
_cell.angle_alpha   90.00
_cell.angle_beta   90.00
_cell.angle_gamma   90.00
#
_symmetry.space_group_name_H-M   'P 1'
#
loop_
_entity.id
_entity.type
_entity.pdbx_description
1 polymer ?
#
loop_
_entity_poly.entity_id
_entity_poly.type
_entity_poly.pdbx_seq_one_letter_code
_entity_poly.pdbx_strand_id
1 'polypeptide(L)'
;MSSHVKPGRRYDSSRRRELAAQTRSVVLEAARRLFLERGFAATTMPDIASEAGVSVQTVYKAFGNKPGLAKAVFDVAIAGDNEPVPMVERASLVRVRNEPDPRKKLELYGEHLAAVAPRHVPIQLVILAAAATDPEAGKVWRRLQDERLRGMSMFARSLHANGHLRAGVSAAEARDVLWT
;
A
#
# COMPACT_ATOMS: atom_id res chain seq x y z
N MET A 1 11.34 43.10 -42.32
CA MET A 1 10.48 41.91 -42.21
C MET A 1 10.77 41.27 -40.85
N SER A 2 10.01 41.64 -39.82
CA SER A 2 10.19 41.08 -38.44
C SER A 2 9.34 39.83 -38.27
N SER A 3 10.00 38.70 -38.13
CA SER A 3 9.36 37.43 -37.78
C SER A 3 8.98 37.40 -36.29
N HIS A 4 7.68 37.52 -36.04
CA HIS A 4 7.13 37.35 -34.70
C HIS A 4 7.03 35.86 -34.39
N VAL A 5 8.01 35.31 -33.66
CA VAL A 5 7.95 33.95 -33.09
C VAL A 5 6.98 33.98 -31.92
N LYS A 6 5.80 33.34 -32.05
CA LYS A 6 4.85 33.14 -30.94
C LYS A 6 5.55 32.29 -29.88
N PRO A 7 5.55 32.71 -28.58
CA PRO A 7 6.05 31.86 -27.51
C PRO A 7 5.18 30.59 -27.39
N GLY A 8 5.79 29.45 -27.60
CA GLY A 8 5.13 28.15 -27.44
C GLY A 8 4.56 28.04 -26.03
N ARG A 9 3.25 27.78 -25.93
CA ARG A 9 2.51 27.53 -24.69
C ARG A 9 3.21 26.37 -23.96
N ARG A 10 3.97 26.66 -22.92
CA ARG A 10 4.50 25.62 -22.00
C ARG A 10 3.30 24.84 -21.48
N TYR A 11 3.15 23.62 -21.99
CA TYR A 11 2.06 22.71 -21.66
C TYR A 11 2.23 22.29 -20.19
N ASP A 12 1.37 22.80 -19.32
CA ASP A 12 1.49 22.69 -17.87
C ASP A 12 1.27 21.23 -17.42
N SER A 13 2.36 20.47 -17.41
CA SER A 13 2.38 19.06 -16.97
C SER A 13 2.18 18.90 -15.46
N SER A 14 2.37 19.98 -14.67
CA SER A 14 2.18 19.95 -13.22
C SER A 14 0.70 19.90 -12.88
N ARG A 15 -0.11 20.77 -13.45
CA ARG A 15 -1.56 20.80 -13.24
C ARG A 15 -2.24 19.49 -13.63
N ARG A 16 -1.80 18.84 -14.71
CA ARG A 16 -2.34 17.52 -15.09
C ARG A 16 -1.95 16.44 -14.10
N ARG A 17 -0.73 16.46 -13.57
CA ARG A 17 -0.31 15.52 -12.53
C ARG A 17 -1.11 15.72 -11.23
N GLU A 18 -1.35 16.94 -10.83
CA GLU A 18 -2.16 17.30 -9.67
C GLU A 18 -3.61 16.82 -9.82
N LEU A 19 -4.25 17.08 -10.96
CA LEU A 19 -5.60 16.59 -11.25
C LEU A 19 -5.67 15.06 -11.30
N ALA A 20 -4.67 14.41 -11.86
CA ALA A 20 -4.61 12.95 -11.88
C ALA A 20 -4.41 12.36 -10.47
N ALA A 21 -3.59 12.99 -9.63
CA ALA A 21 -3.40 12.59 -8.23
C ALA A 21 -4.70 12.78 -7.42
N GLN A 22 -5.38 13.92 -7.61
CA GLN A 22 -6.67 14.18 -6.97
C GLN A 22 -7.73 13.16 -7.39
N THR A 23 -7.87 12.90 -8.69
CA THR A 23 -8.78 11.88 -9.23
C THR A 23 -8.45 10.50 -8.64
N ARG A 24 -7.16 10.14 -8.57
CA ARG A 24 -6.72 8.88 -7.96
C ARG A 24 -7.15 8.78 -6.49
N SER A 25 -6.97 9.83 -5.71
CA SER A 25 -7.35 9.87 -4.28
C SER A 25 -8.85 9.69 -4.09
N VAL A 26 -9.68 10.37 -4.88
CA VAL A 26 -11.15 10.26 -4.79
C VAL A 26 -11.62 8.84 -5.12
N VAL A 27 -11.04 8.21 -6.15
CA VAL A 27 -11.36 6.81 -6.52
C VAL A 27 -10.95 5.84 -5.41
N LEU A 28 -9.78 6.02 -4.81
CA LEU A 28 -9.30 5.15 -3.72
C LEU A 28 -10.18 5.25 -2.48
N GLU A 29 -10.64 6.45 -2.12
CA GLU A 29 -11.54 6.64 -0.98
C GLU A 29 -12.92 6.03 -1.25
N ALA A 30 -13.50 6.26 -2.44
CA ALA A 30 -14.76 5.62 -2.85
C ALA A 30 -14.65 4.09 -2.82
N ALA A 31 -13.58 3.54 -3.37
CA ALA A 31 -13.33 2.10 -3.37
C ALA A 31 -13.18 1.55 -1.94
N ARG A 32 -12.39 2.23 -1.09
CA ARG A 32 -12.22 1.84 0.31
C ARG A 32 -13.55 1.77 1.04
N ARG A 33 -14.38 2.81 0.91
CA ARG A 33 -15.71 2.86 1.53
C ARG A 33 -16.59 1.72 1.05
N LEU A 34 -16.74 1.54 -0.25
CA LEU A 34 -17.58 0.49 -0.81
C LEU A 34 -17.10 -0.93 -0.47
N PHE A 35 -15.79 -1.17 -0.46
CA PHE A 35 -15.24 -2.45 -0.02
C PHE A 35 -15.53 -2.74 1.45
N LEU A 36 -15.47 -1.75 2.32
CA LEU A 36 -15.78 -1.92 3.74
C LEU A 36 -17.28 -2.09 4.00
N GLU A 37 -18.14 -1.40 3.25
CA GLU A 37 -19.60 -1.46 3.42
C GLU A 37 -20.21 -2.71 2.80
N ARG A 38 -19.77 -3.11 1.60
CA ARG A 38 -20.42 -4.15 0.78
C ARG A 38 -19.57 -5.40 0.59
N GLY A 39 -18.30 -5.35 0.96
CA GLY A 39 -17.33 -6.39 0.69
C GLY A 39 -16.75 -6.33 -0.72
N PHE A 40 -15.70 -7.12 -0.96
CA PHE A 40 -15.00 -7.16 -2.25
C PHE A 40 -15.92 -7.68 -3.38
N ALA A 41 -16.64 -8.78 -3.16
CA ALA A 41 -17.42 -9.45 -4.21
C ALA A 41 -18.56 -8.56 -4.76
N ALA A 42 -19.32 -7.93 -3.87
CA ALA A 42 -20.49 -7.11 -4.23
C ALA A 42 -20.12 -5.70 -4.75
N THR A 43 -18.87 -5.29 -4.67
CA THR A 43 -18.41 -4.00 -5.17
C THR A 43 -17.93 -4.13 -6.61
N THR A 44 -18.42 -3.27 -7.53
CA THR A 44 -18.02 -3.26 -8.94
C THR A 44 -17.24 -2.00 -9.32
N MET A 45 -16.48 -2.07 -10.41
CA MET A 45 -15.77 -0.88 -10.96
C MET A 45 -16.73 0.25 -11.36
N PRO A 46 -17.92 -0.03 -11.97
CA PRO A 46 -18.94 0.99 -12.20
C PRO A 46 -19.47 1.66 -10.92
N ASP A 47 -19.72 0.90 -9.84
CA ASP A 47 -20.16 1.47 -8.56
C ASP A 47 -19.14 2.46 -8.02
N ILE A 48 -17.86 2.06 -8.05
CA ILE A 48 -16.74 2.90 -7.59
C ILE A 48 -16.63 4.16 -8.45
N ALA A 49 -16.77 4.05 -9.76
CA ALA A 49 -16.73 5.19 -10.68
C ALA A 49 -17.87 6.18 -10.40
N SER A 50 -19.09 5.66 -10.21
CA SER A 50 -20.28 6.45 -9.85
C SER A 50 -20.07 7.18 -8.53
N GLU A 51 -19.61 6.48 -7.53
CA GLU A 51 -19.33 7.01 -6.18
C GLU A 51 -18.24 8.09 -6.18
N ALA A 52 -17.20 7.90 -7.01
CA ALA A 52 -16.09 8.84 -7.16
C ALA A 52 -16.42 10.02 -8.10
N GLY A 53 -17.58 10.03 -8.77
CA GLY A 53 -17.93 11.06 -9.74
C GLY A 53 -17.05 11.09 -10.99
N VAL A 54 -16.51 9.93 -11.42
CA VAL A 54 -15.64 9.81 -12.58
C VAL A 54 -16.17 8.77 -13.58
N SER A 55 -15.61 8.76 -14.80
CA SER A 55 -15.97 7.71 -15.76
C SER A 55 -15.36 6.36 -15.36
N VAL A 56 -16.05 5.27 -15.69
CA VAL A 56 -15.56 3.89 -15.49
C VAL A 56 -14.22 3.68 -16.21
N GLN A 57 -14.05 4.27 -17.39
CA GLN A 57 -12.79 4.23 -18.14
C GLN A 57 -11.64 4.89 -17.38
N THR A 58 -11.91 5.96 -16.63
CA THR A 58 -10.91 6.62 -15.78
C THR A 58 -10.41 5.66 -14.69
N VAL A 59 -11.32 4.93 -14.04
CA VAL A 59 -10.98 3.95 -13.02
C VAL A 59 -10.14 2.81 -13.61
N TYR A 60 -10.57 2.23 -14.74
CA TYR A 60 -9.79 1.18 -15.43
C TYR A 60 -8.41 1.65 -15.87
N LYS A 61 -8.30 2.87 -16.41
CA LYS A 61 -7.02 3.46 -16.82
C LYS A 61 -6.06 3.63 -15.64
N ALA A 62 -6.57 4.00 -14.47
CA ALA A 62 -5.74 4.27 -13.29
C ALA A 62 -5.32 3.01 -12.52
N PHE A 63 -6.15 1.95 -12.52
CA PHE A 63 -5.97 0.78 -11.65
C PHE A 63 -6.00 -0.57 -12.36
N GLY A 64 -6.34 -0.60 -13.63
CA GLY A 64 -6.39 -1.79 -14.47
C GLY A 64 -7.64 -2.64 -14.21
N ASN A 65 -7.82 -3.14 -12.99
CA ASN A 65 -8.95 -4.00 -12.63
C ASN A 65 -9.27 -3.89 -11.13
N LYS A 66 -10.35 -4.56 -10.70
CA LYS A 66 -10.78 -4.55 -9.28
C LYS A 66 -9.72 -5.08 -8.32
N PRO A 67 -9.00 -6.18 -8.60
CA PRO A 67 -7.85 -6.60 -7.80
C PRO A 67 -6.75 -5.56 -7.67
N GLY A 68 -6.39 -4.90 -8.77
CA GLY A 68 -5.40 -3.82 -8.77
C GLY A 68 -5.83 -2.63 -7.92
N LEU A 69 -7.11 -2.26 -7.99
CA LEU A 69 -7.69 -1.21 -7.16
C LEU A 69 -7.72 -1.59 -5.68
N ALA A 70 -8.14 -2.82 -5.33
CA ALA A 70 -8.12 -3.29 -3.95
C ALA A 70 -6.71 -3.32 -3.35
N LYS A 71 -5.71 -3.73 -4.14
CA LYS A 71 -4.29 -3.64 -3.75
C LYS A 71 -3.88 -2.19 -3.48
N ALA A 72 -4.24 -1.27 -4.37
CA ALA A 72 -3.92 0.15 -4.20
C ALA A 72 -4.60 0.76 -2.96
N VAL A 73 -5.85 0.38 -2.65
CA VAL A 73 -6.53 0.78 -1.41
C VAL A 73 -5.78 0.28 -0.18
N PHE A 74 -5.34 -0.97 -0.19
CA PHE A 74 -4.53 -1.53 0.91
C PHE A 74 -3.20 -0.79 1.05
N ASP A 75 -2.50 -0.49 -0.06
CA ASP A 75 -1.21 0.20 -0.03
C ASP A 75 -1.32 1.60 0.58
N VAL A 76 -2.36 2.35 0.22
CA VAL A 76 -2.63 3.66 0.82
C VAL A 76 -3.02 3.53 2.29
N ALA A 77 -3.79 2.52 2.66
CA ALA A 77 -4.18 2.28 4.05
C ALA A 77 -2.98 1.99 4.95
N ILE A 78 -2.03 1.15 4.50
CA ILE A 78 -0.81 0.85 5.27
C ILE A 78 0.19 2.03 5.27
N ALA A 79 0.29 2.76 4.15
CA ALA A 79 1.15 3.93 4.05
C ALA A 79 0.64 5.12 4.88
N GLY A 80 -0.67 5.29 4.96
CA GLY A 80 -1.33 6.41 5.61
C GLY A 80 -1.57 7.62 4.71
N ASP A 81 -1.02 7.61 3.50
CA ASP A 81 -1.15 8.64 2.48
C ASP A 81 -1.01 8.05 1.07
N ASN A 82 -1.21 8.86 0.04
CA ASN A 82 -1.07 8.45 -1.36
C ASN A 82 0.27 8.95 -1.98
N GLU A 83 1.27 9.25 -1.15
CA GLU A 83 2.58 9.66 -1.59
C GLU A 83 3.35 8.47 -2.21
N PRO A 84 4.08 8.66 -3.31
CA PRO A 84 4.86 7.60 -3.96
C PRO A 84 6.18 7.32 -3.23
N VAL A 85 6.11 7.20 -1.89
CA VAL A 85 7.26 6.91 -1.03
C VAL A 85 7.23 5.43 -0.66
N PRO A 86 8.26 4.65 -1.01
CA PRO A 86 8.37 3.25 -0.60
C PRO A 86 8.24 3.08 0.92
N MET A 87 7.57 2.03 1.37
CA MET A 87 7.35 1.78 2.80
C MET A 87 8.66 1.80 3.60
N VAL A 88 9.73 1.21 3.05
CA VAL A 88 11.06 1.14 3.70
C VAL A 88 11.77 2.49 3.85
N GLU A 89 11.30 3.52 3.14
CA GLU A 89 11.83 4.89 3.19
C GLU A 89 11.01 5.80 4.10
N ARG A 90 9.89 5.32 4.63
CA ARG A 90 9.06 6.10 5.56
C ARG A 90 9.74 6.29 6.90
N ALA A 91 9.56 7.46 7.49
CA ALA A 91 10.26 7.90 8.69
C ALA A 91 10.19 6.87 9.84
N SER A 92 9.04 6.22 10.05
CA SER A 92 8.87 5.19 11.09
C SER A 92 9.78 3.98 10.86
N LEU A 93 9.85 3.44 9.64
CA LEU A 93 10.72 2.30 9.32
C LEU A 93 12.19 2.69 9.17
N VAL A 94 12.49 3.93 8.77
CA VAL A 94 13.86 4.46 8.82
C VAL A 94 14.35 4.54 10.26
N ARG A 95 13.51 4.99 11.21
CA ARG A 95 13.85 4.97 12.65
C ARG A 95 14.12 3.55 13.15
N VAL A 96 13.25 2.60 12.82
CA VAL A 96 13.46 1.17 13.15
C VAL A 96 14.79 0.66 12.59
N ARG A 97 15.08 0.92 11.33
CA ARG A 97 16.30 0.45 10.67
C ARG A 97 17.57 0.99 11.33
N ASN A 98 17.57 2.26 11.71
CA ASN A 98 18.74 2.96 12.23
C ASN A 98 18.92 2.79 13.74
N GLU A 99 17.98 2.20 14.48
CA GLU A 99 18.09 1.97 15.92
C GLU A 99 19.16 0.88 16.20
N PRO A 100 20.22 1.17 16.96
CA PRO A 100 21.27 0.20 17.27
C PRO A 100 20.86 -0.80 18.36
N ASP A 101 20.03 -0.40 19.33
CA ASP A 101 19.59 -1.27 20.41
C ASP A 101 18.50 -2.23 19.90
N PRO A 102 18.70 -3.56 20.00
CA PRO A 102 17.75 -4.54 19.45
C PRO A 102 16.39 -4.51 20.16
N ARG A 103 16.33 -4.25 21.46
CA ARG A 103 15.09 -4.18 22.21
C ARG A 103 14.27 -2.98 21.78
N LYS A 104 14.91 -1.81 21.73
CA LYS A 104 14.28 -0.58 21.28
C LYS A 104 13.87 -0.65 19.81
N LYS A 105 14.66 -1.32 18.97
CA LYS A 105 14.30 -1.60 17.57
C LYS A 105 13.01 -2.40 17.46
N LEU A 106 12.80 -3.43 18.28
CA LEU A 106 11.56 -4.20 18.32
C LEU A 106 10.39 -3.37 18.88
N GLU A 107 10.61 -2.55 19.89
CA GLU A 107 9.61 -1.62 20.44
C GLU A 107 9.14 -0.64 19.36
N LEU A 108 10.06 0.03 18.64
CA LEU A 108 9.75 0.92 17.53
C LEU A 108 9.01 0.22 16.37
N TYR A 109 9.37 -1.04 16.10
CA TYR A 109 8.66 -1.83 15.10
C TYR A 109 7.23 -2.15 15.54
N GLY A 110 7.05 -2.52 16.81
CA GLY A 110 5.72 -2.73 17.41
C GLY A 110 4.86 -1.46 17.38
N GLU A 111 5.42 -0.30 17.73
CA GLU A 111 4.76 1.01 17.63
C GLU A 111 4.32 1.30 16.19
N HIS A 112 5.20 1.02 15.21
CA HIS A 112 4.86 1.17 13.79
C HIS A 112 3.66 0.28 13.42
N LEU A 113 3.69 -1.01 13.77
CA LEU A 113 2.61 -1.93 13.47
C LEU A 113 1.29 -1.50 14.12
N ALA A 114 1.32 -1.10 15.40
CA ALA A 114 0.15 -0.60 16.10
C ALA A 114 -0.44 0.67 15.45
N ALA A 115 0.41 1.57 14.96
CA ALA A 115 -0.03 2.80 14.31
C ALA A 115 -0.67 2.56 12.93
N VAL A 116 -0.23 1.55 12.18
CA VAL A 116 -0.73 1.28 10.82
C VAL A 116 -1.93 0.30 10.81
N ALA A 117 -2.02 -0.60 11.79
CA ALA A 117 -3.04 -1.66 11.86
C ALA A 117 -4.48 -1.15 11.74
N PRO A 118 -4.93 -0.10 12.46
CA PRO A 118 -6.31 0.39 12.37
C PRO A 118 -6.73 0.82 10.96
N ARG A 119 -5.77 1.23 10.12
CA ARG A 119 -6.04 1.68 8.76
C ARG A 119 -6.15 0.54 7.76
N HIS A 120 -5.24 -0.45 7.81
CA HIS A 120 -5.15 -1.48 6.78
C HIS A 120 -5.84 -2.80 7.15
N VAL A 121 -5.95 -3.15 8.45
CA VAL A 121 -6.57 -4.42 8.87
C VAL A 121 -8.02 -4.54 8.38
N PRO A 122 -8.89 -3.51 8.46
CA PRO A 122 -10.26 -3.66 7.96
C PRO A 122 -10.33 -4.05 6.49
N ILE A 123 -9.55 -3.41 5.61
CA ILE A 123 -9.53 -3.76 4.18
C ILE A 123 -8.84 -5.10 3.92
N GLN A 124 -7.84 -5.46 4.72
CA GLN A 124 -7.20 -6.76 4.66
C GLN A 124 -8.19 -7.90 4.95
N LEU A 125 -9.06 -7.73 5.96
CA LEU A 125 -10.09 -8.70 6.32
C LEU A 125 -11.15 -8.85 5.23
N VAL A 126 -11.54 -7.77 4.57
CA VAL A 126 -12.44 -7.81 3.40
C VAL A 126 -11.84 -8.65 2.26
N ILE A 127 -10.57 -8.44 1.96
CA ILE A 127 -9.87 -9.22 0.92
C ILE A 127 -9.73 -10.69 1.33
N LEU A 128 -9.37 -10.97 2.58
CA LEU A 128 -9.25 -12.32 3.11
C LEU A 128 -10.59 -13.07 3.05
N ALA A 129 -11.67 -12.45 3.50
CA ALA A 129 -13.00 -13.06 3.47
C ALA A 129 -13.44 -13.43 2.04
N ALA A 130 -13.12 -12.60 1.05
CA ALA A 130 -13.42 -12.88 -0.34
C ALA A 130 -12.47 -13.92 -0.98
N ALA A 131 -11.25 -14.06 -0.47
CA ALA A 131 -10.22 -14.90 -1.07
C ALA A 131 -10.57 -16.40 -1.10
N ALA A 132 -11.49 -16.85 -0.23
CA ALA A 132 -11.96 -18.23 -0.17
C ALA A 132 -12.86 -18.61 -1.35
N THR A 133 -13.58 -17.64 -1.93
CA THR A 133 -14.61 -17.88 -2.96
C THR A 133 -14.37 -17.13 -4.26
N ASP A 134 -13.54 -16.08 -4.24
CA ASP A 134 -13.21 -15.26 -5.41
C ASP A 134 -11.72 -15.42 -5.77
N PRO A 135 -11.39 -16.07 -6.91
CA PRO A 135 -10.00 -16.28 -7.33
C PRO A 135 -9.19 -14.99 -7.49
N GLU A 136 -9.83 -13.88 -7.87
CA GLU A 136 -9.16 -12.59 -8.04
C GLU A 136 -8.82 -11.97 -6.67
N ALA A 137 -9.72 -12.04 -5.70
CA ALA A 137 -9.42 -11.70 -4.31
C ALA A 137 -8.30 -12.58 -3.74
N GLY A 138 -8.31 -13.88 -4.07
CA GLY A 138 -7.24 -14.82 -3.71
C GLY A 138 -5.86 -14.43 -4.25
N LYS A 139 -5.79 -13.88 -5.47
CA LYS A 139 -4.53 -13.35 -6.03
C LYS A 139 -4.04 -12.14 -5.24
N VAL A 140 -4.94 -11.21 -4.90
CA VAL A 140 -4.59 -10.03 -4.08
C VAL A 140 -4.10 -10.50 -2.72
N TRP A 141 -4.83 -11.39 -2.05
CA TRP A 141 -4.45 -11.92 -0.74
C TRP A 141 -3.03 -12.53 -0.75
N ARG A 142 -2.73 -13.43 -1.69
CA ARG A 142 -1.40 -14.02 -1.81
C ARG A 142 -0.32 -12.96 -2.00
N ARG A 143 -0.56 -11.95 -2.84
CA ARG A 143 0.39 -10.86 -3.05
C ARG A 143 0.65 -10.07 -1.76
N LEU A 144 -0.38 -9.76 -0.97
CA LEU A 144 -0.22 -9.08 0.32
C LEU A 144 0.62 -9.91 1.29
N GLN A 145 0.39 -11.23 1.34
CA GLN A 145 1.16 -12.14 2.18
C GLN A 145 2.62 -12.23 1.74
N ASP A 146 2.89 -12.31 0.45
CA ASP A 146 4.26 -12.32 -0.09
C ASP A 146 5.02 -11.03 0.21
N GLU A 147 4.36 -9.89 0.14
CA GLU A 147 4.97 -8.59 0.47
C GLU A 147 5.25 -8.49 1.98
N ARG A 148 4.33 -8.94 2.82
CA ARG A 148 4.53 -9.03 4.28
C ARG A 148 5.71 -9.94 4.61
N LEU A 149 5.76 -11.14 4.03
CA LEU A 149 6.85 -12.10 4.25
C LEU A 149 8.22 -11.52 3.84
N ARG A 150 8.27 -10.81 2.71
CA ARG A 150 9.49 -10.10 2.28
C ARG A 150 9.94 -9.05 3.28
N GLY A 151 9.02 -8.22 3.78
CA GLY A 151 9.31 -7.20 4.80
C GLY A 151 9.88 -7.82 6.08
N MET A 152 9.24 -8.87 6.59
CA MET A 152 9.70 -9.59 7.78
C MET A 152 11.04 -10.30 7.57
N SER A 153 11.26 -10.87 6.38
CA SER A 153 12.55 -11.46 6.02
C SER A 153 13.68 -10.42 5.97
N MET A 154 13.39 -9.21 5.50
CA MET A 154 14.37 -8.11 5.52
C MET A 154 14.71 -7.69 6.95
N PHE A 155 13.70 -7.55 7.80
CA PHE A 155 13.88 -7.18 9.20
C PHE A 155 14.67 -8.25 9.97
N ALA A 156 14.30 -9.53 9.86
CA ALA A 156 15.00 -10.65 10.49
C ALA A 156 16.46 -10.76 10.03
N ARG A 157 16.75 -10.58 8.74
CA ARG A 157 18.12 -10.52 8.22
C ARG A 157 18.91 -9.35 8.81
N SER A 158 18.28 -8.20 8.99
CA SER A 158 18.92 -7.05 9.64
C SER A 158 19.27 -7.35 11.10
N LEU A 159 18.39 -8.00 11.86
CA LEU A 159 18.68 -8.42 13.23
C LEU A 159 19.85 -9.42 13.29
N HIS A 160 19.86 -10.40 12.38
CA HIS A 160 20.95 -11.39 12.30
C HIS A 160 22.29 -10.75 11.95
N ALA A 161 22.33 -9.91 10.91
CA ALA A 161 23.56 -9.26 10.45
C ALA A 161 24.19 -8.32 11.49
N ASN A 162 23.38 -7.76 12.39
CA ASN A 162 23.85 -6.90 13.48
C ASN A 162 24.15 -7.68 14.78
N GLY A 163 24.09 -9.02 14.77
CA GLY A 163 24.36 -9.84 15.96
C GLY A 163 23.28 -9.73 17.05
N HIS A 164 22.06 -9.31 16.70
CA HIS A 164 20.97 -9.09 17.65
C HIS A 164 20.15 -10.36 17.97
N LEU A 165 20.44 -11.47 17.30
CA LEU A 165 19.81 -12.76 17.59
C LEU A 165 20.63 -13.55 18.58
N ARG A 166 19.97 -14.42 19.36
CA ARG A 166 20.65 -15.38 20.22
C ARG A 166 21.55 -16.31 19.39
N ALA A 167 22.62 -16.80 19.99
CA ALA A 167 23.48 -17.81 19.37
C ALA A 167 22.63 -19.03 18.91
N GLY A 168 22.85 -19.46 17.68
CA GLY A 168 22.14 -20.58 17.06
C GLY A 168 20.79 -20.22 16.42
N VAL A 169 20.25 -19.02 16.59
CA VAL A 169 19.00 -18.60 15.93
C VAL A 169 19.31 -18.02 14.56
N SER A 170 18.74 -18.62 13.54
CA SER A 170 18.84 -18.15 12.15
C SER A 170 17.89 -16.99 11.84
N ALA A 171 18.18 -16.24 10.78
CA ALA A 171 17.27 -15.20 10.27
C ALA A 171 15.92 -15.79 9.80
N ALA A 172 15.88 -17.07 9.39
CA ALA A 172 14.64 -17.72 8.99
C ALA A 172 13.73 -17.99 10.20
N GLU A 173 14.29 -18.51 11.29
CA GLU A 173 13.55 -18.71 12.55
C GLU A 173 13.06 -17.38 13.14
N ALA A 174 13.89 -16.35 13.14
CA ALA A 174 13.48 -15.00 13.58
C ALA A 174 12.35 -14.43 12.72
N ARG A 175 12.39 -14.64 11.39
CA ARG A 175 11.28 -14.27 10.49
C ARG A 175 10.00 -14.99 10.86
N ASP A 176 10.05 -16.29 11.12
CA ASP A 176 8.87 -17.10 11.42
C ASP A 176 8.21 -16.69 12.74
N VAL A 177 9.01 -16.30 13.74
CA VAL A 177 8.51 -15.66 14.98
C VAL A 177 7.84 -14.32 14.72
N LEU A 178 8.40 -13.48 13.82
CA LEU A 178 7.80 -12.19 13.44
C LEU A 178 6.52 -12.34 12.59
N TRP A 179 6.36 -13.50 11.94
CA TRP A 179 5.21 -13.80 11.08
C TRP A 179 3.96 -14.14 11.87
N THR A 180 4.09 -14.83 13.00
CA THR A 180 2.98 -15.27 13.86
C THR A 180 2.37 -14.13 14.65
#